data_e5b47cb23dafd43702a8093a2c982818
#
_entry.id   e5b47cb23dafd43702a8093a2c982818
#
_cell.length_a   1.000
_cell.length_b   1.000
_cell.length_c   1.000
_cell.angle_alpha   90.00
_cell.angle_beta   90.00
_cell.angle_gamma   90.00
#
_symmetry.space_group_name_H-M   'P 1'
#
loop_
_entity.id
_entity.type
_entity.pdbx_description
1 polymer ?
#
loop_
_entity_poly.entity_id
_entity_poly.type
_entity_poly.pdbx_seq_one_letter_code
_entity_poly.pdbx_strand_id
1 'polypeptide(L)'
;ICTRGCTFCNVATGRPDALDVFEPGRVAHAVQKLGLKHVVITSVDRDDLEDGGADHFAQTIRAVRHRSPETTIEILTPDFLKCAPSVLEKVVEARPDVFNHNLETVPGLYHEVRPGARYFHSLRLLQRVKELDPTMFTKSGIMVGLGEERAQVLQVMDDMRSADIDFLTIGQYLQPTPKHHRVADFVTPDHFKAYEKAAWGKGFLMVSATPLTRSSYHAGDDFARLRAC
;
A
#
# COMPACT_ATOMS: atom_id res chain seq x y z
N ILE A 1 16.20 2.51 -6.21
CA ILE A 1 16.28 3.98 -6.02
C ILE A 1 14.89 4.54 -6.21
N CYS A 2 14.45 5.43 -5.27
CA CYS A 2 13.15 6.09 -5.29
C CYS A 2 13.33 7.56 -5.66
N THR A 3 12.37 8.16 -6.36
CA THR A 3 12.41 9.60 -6.68
C THR A 3 12.00 10.48 -5.50
N ARG A 4 11.46 9.88 -4.40
CA ARG A 4 11.03 10.60 -3.20
C ARG A 4 11.83 10.19 -1.97
N GLY A 5 12.01 11.14 -1.03
CA GLY A 5 12.75 10.99 0.21
C GLY A 5 11.86 11.00 1.45
N CYS A 6 11.01 9.97 1.61
CA CYS A 6 10.22 9.82 2.82
C CYS A 6 11.14 9.56 4.01
N THR A 7 10.97 10.29 5.13
CA THR A 7 11.91 10.25 6.26
C THR A 7 11.88 8.96 7.07
N PHE A 8 10.87 8.12 6.86
CA PHE A 8 10.77 6.80 7.47
C PHE A 8 11.40 5.67 6.65
N CYS A 9 11.68 5.92 5.35
CA CYS A 9 12.00 4.88 4.38
C CYS A 9 13.50 4.76 4.12
N ASN A 10 14.02 3.54 4.19
CA ASN A 10 15.46 3.26 3.96
C ASN A 10 15.81 2.98 2.48
N VAL A 11 14.90 3.22 1.56
CA VAL A 11 15.20 3.15 0.12
C VAL A 11 16.02 4.36 -0.29
N ALA A 12 17.10 4.13 -1.03
CA ALA A 12 17.95 5.22 -1.52
C ALA A 12 17.16 6.18 -2.42
N THR A 13 17.29 7.49 -2.15
CA THR A 13 16.66 8.54 -2.96
C THR A 13 17.61 8.99 -4.07
N GLY A 14 17.08 9.20 -5.26
CA GLY A 14 17.86 9.63 -6.40
C GLY A 14 17.16 9.39 -7.74
N ARG A 15 17.93 9.39 -8.82
CA ARG A 15 17.45 9.05 -10.16
C ARG A 15 17.51 7.53 -10.35
N PRO A 16 16.35 6.84 -10.55
CA PRO A 16 16.33 5.43 -10.83
C PRO A 16 16.89 5.09 -12.21
N ASP A 17 17.29 3.83 -12.40
CA ASP A 17 17.64 3.30 -13.71
C ASP A 17 16.41 3.19 -14.63
N ALA A 18 16.65 2.99 -15.92
CA ALA A 18 15.60 2.71 -16.89
C ALA A 18 14.82 1.44 -16.50
N LEU A 19 13.54 1.37 -16.88
CA LEU A 19 12.73 0.17 -16.68
C LEU A 19 13.31 -1.00 -17.48
N ASP A 20 13.34 -2.15 -16.83
CA ASP A 20 13.72 -3.41 -17.48
C ASP A 20 12.49 -4.05 -18.14
N VAL A 21 12.43 -4.03 -19.45
CA VAL A 21 11.33 -4.57 -20.25
C VAL A 21 11.10 -6.08 -20.05
N PHE A 22 12.08 -6.81 -19.53
CA PHE A 22 11.97 -8.24 -19.23
C PHE A 22 11.53 -8.54 -17.80
N GLU A 23 11.47 -7.54 -16.92
CA GLU A 23 11.11 -7.72 -15.50
C GLU A 23 9.72 -8.35 -15.32
N PRO A 24 8.64 -7.94 -16.05
CA PRO A 24 7.33 -8.57 -15.93
C PRO A 24 7.36 -10.08 -16.15
N GLY A 25 8.09 -10.52 -17.16
CA GLY A 25 8.26 -11.94 -17.47
C GLY A 25 9.06 -12.71 -16.40
N ARG A 26 10.10 -12.07 -15.82
CA ARG A 26 10.91 -12.67 -14.74
C ARG A 26 10.13 -12.76 -13.43
N VAL A 27 9.37 -11.73 -13.08
CA VAL A 27 8.49 -11.74 -11.90
C VAL A 27 7.46 -12.87 -12.03
N ALA A 28 6.78 -12.95 -13.16
CA ALA A 28 5.80 -14.00 -13.43
C ALA A 28 6.42 -15.42 -13.36
N HIS A 29 7.64 -15.60 -13.90
CA HIS A 29 8.37 -16.87 -13.78
C HIS A 29 8.71 -17.20 -12.32
N ALA A 30 9.15 -16.22 -11.53
CA ALA A 30 9.47 -16.43 -10.12
C ALA A 30 8.23 -16.83 -9.32
N VAL A 31 7.08 -16.14 -9.51
CA VAL A 31 5.80 -16.47 -8.88
C VAL A 31 5.39 -17.91 -9.18
N GLN A 32 5.46 -18.32 -10.46
CA GLN A 32 5.14 -19.67 -10.91
C GLN A 32 6.09 -20.70 -10.30
N LYS A 33 7.41 -20.46 -10.35
CA LYS A 33 8.42 -21.39 -9.84
C LYS A 33 8.31 -21.61 -8.34
N LEU A 34 7.94 -20.58 -7.59
CA LEU A 34 7.73 -20.63 -6.13
C LEU A 34 6.35 -21.20 -5.76
N GLY A 35 5.44 -21.40 -6.70
CA GLY A 35 4.10 -21.90 -6.46
C GLY A 35 3.27 -21.00 -5.52
N LEU A 36 3.44 -19.69 -5.64
CA LEU A 36 2.80 -18.74 -4.72
C LEU A 36 1.29 -18.72 -4.93
N LYS A 37 0.53 -18.85 -3.86
CA LYS A 37 -0.94 -18.69 -3.87
C LYS A 37 -1.36 -17.22 -3.78
N HIS A 38 -0.50 -16.39 -3.20
CA HIS A 38 -0.70 -14.94 -3.07
C HIS A 38 0.65 -14.25 -3.29
N VAL A 39 0.64 -13.14 -4.02
CA VAL A 39 1.84 -12.31 -4.24
C VAL A 39 1.50 -10.84 -4.01
N VAL A 40 2.39 -10.13 -3.32
CA VAL A 40 2.33 -8.66 -3.21
C VAL A 40 3.44 -8.08 -4.07
N ILE A 41 3.05 -7.32 -5.09
CA ILE A 41 3.96 -6.66 -6.02
C ILE A 41 4.01 -5.17 -5.67
N THR A 42 5.22 -4.66 -5.46
CA THR A 42 5.40 -3.26 -5.10
C THR A 42 6.49 -2.59 -5.92
N SER A 43 6.44 -1.29 -6.02
CA SER A 43 7.52 -0.45 -6.57
C SER A 43 7.82 0.74 -5.67
N VAL A 44 8.88 1.45 -6.01
CA VAL A 44 9.17 2.80 -5.50
C VAL A 44 8.36 3.85 -6.28
N ASP A 45 8.34 5.10 -5.79
CA ASP A 45 7.85 6.23 -6.61
C ASP A 45 8.80 6.47 -7.80
N ARG A 46 8.19 6.61 -8.98
CA ARG A 46 8.85 6.83 -10.27
C ARG A 46 8.35 8.12 -10.91
N ASP A 47 8.48 9.27 -10.17
CA ASP A 47 8.12 10.59 -10.68
C ASP A 47 8.97 11.04 -11.90
N ASP A 48 9.98 10.25 -12.26
CA ASP A 48 10.81 10.38 -13.45
C ASP A 48 10.15 9.82 -14.72
N LEU A 49 9.10 9.01 -14.57
CA LEU A 49 8.31 8.44 -15.66
C LEU A 49 7.00 9.21 -15.84
N GLU A 50 6.58 9.40 -17.07
CA GLU A 50 5.34 10.13 -17.41
C GLU A 50 4.10 9.45 -16.79
N ASP A 51 4.09 8.12 -16.71
CA ASP A 51 3.01 7.32 -16.17
C ASP A 51 3.29 6.79 -14.75
N GLY A 52 4.37 7.23 -14.09
CA GLY A 52 4.75 6.76 -12.75
C GLY A 52 5.02 5.25 -12.65
N GLY A 53 5.19 4.56 -13.78
CA GLY A 53 5.39 3.11 -13.87
C GLY A 53 4.10 2.28 -13.93
N ALA A 54 2.97 2.90 -14.19
CA ALA A 54 1.67 2.22 -14.24
C ALA A 54 1.57 1.16 -15.33
N ASP A 55 2.10 1.42 -16.52
CA ASP A 55 2.11 0.45 -17.60
C ASP A 55 2.97 -0.78 -17.26
N HIS A 56 4.09 -0.56 -16.57
CA HIS A 56 4.93 -1.66 -16.08
C HIS A 56 4.23 -2.51 -15.02
N PHE A 57 3.46 -1.90 -14.10
CA PHE A 57 2.58 -2.63 -13.20
C PHE A 57 1.55 -3.47 -13.96
N ALA A 58 0.86 -2.86 -14.92
CA ALA A 58 -0.16 -3.55 -15.71
C ALA A 58 0.42 -4.75 -16.48
N GLN A 59 1.60 -4.60 -17.10
CA GLN A 59 2.31 -5.68 -17.77
C GLN A 59 2.68 -6.80 -16.77
N THR A 60 3.17 -6.45 -15.59
CA THR A 60 3.55 -7.42 -14.55
C THR A 60 2.35 -8.21 -14.06
N ILE A 61 1.22 -7.54 -13.77
CA ILE A 61 -0.03 -8.18 -13.36
C ILE A 61 -0.49 -9.19 -14.43
N ARG A 62 -0.56 -8.74 -15.70
CA ARG A 62 -0.97 -9.62 -16.83
C ARG A 62 -0.04 -10.80 -17.01
N ALA A 63 1.27 -10.60 -16.90
CA ALA A 63 2.26 -11.67 -17.01
C ALA A 63 2.13 -12.72 -15.89
N VAL A 64 1.92 -12.27 -14.64
CA VAL A 64 1.67 -13.17 -13.50
C VAL A 64 0.35 -13.91 -13.68
N ARG A 65 -0.74 -13.23 -14.04
CA ARG A 65 -2.05 -13.83 -14.25
C ARG A 65 -2.01 -14.89 -15.36
N HIS A 66 -1.28 -14.63 -16.43
CA HIS A 66 -1.13 -15.58 -17.53
C HIS A 66 -0.39 -16.88 -17.11
N ARG A 67 0.68 -16.75 -16.30
CA ARG A 67 1.49 -17.92 -15.89
C ARG A 67 0.94 -18.64 -14.66
N SER A 68 0.23 -17.94 -13.80
CA SER A 68 -0.27 -18.43 -12.50
C SER A 68 -1.70 -17.92 -12.27
N PRO A 69 -2.69 -18.41 -13.02
CA PRO A 69 -4.06 -17.86 -13.02
C PRO A 69 -4.75 -17.94 -11.66
N GLU A 70 -4.38 -18.92 -10.83
CA GLU A 70 -4.95 -19.12 -9.48
C GLU A 70 -4.25 -18.27 -8.40
N THR A 71 -3.15 -17.58 -8.73
CA THR A 71 -2.44 -16.73 -7.78
C THR A 71 -3.21 -15.44 -7.56
N THR A 72 -3.52 -15.14 -6.31
CA THR A 72 -4.05 -13.81 -5.91
C THR A 72 -2.97 -12.75 -6.03
N ILE A 73 -3.25 -11.67 -6.71
CA ILE A 73 -2.31 -10.57 -6.97
C ILE A 73 -2.74 -9.34 -6.18
N GLU A 74 -1.97 -8.99 -5.16
CA GLU A 74 -2.03 -7.68 -4.51
C GLU A 74 -0.95 -6.77 -5.08
N ILE A 75 -1.26 -5.53 -5.34
CA ILE A 75 -0.27 -4.52 -5.72
C ILE A 75 -0.20 -3.43 -4.67
N LEU A 76 1.02 -2.96 -4.36
CA LEU A 76 1.25 -1.77 -3.54
C LEU A 76 1.87 -0.69 -4.44
N THR A 77 1.05 0.27 -4.84
CA THR A 77 1.41 1.28 -5.85
C THR A 77 1.93 2.58 -5.24
N PRO A 78 2.72 3.38 -6.00
CA PRO A 78 2.88 4.80 -5.72
C PRO A 78 1.54 5.55 -5.82
N ASP A 79 1.55 6.84 -5.47
CA ASP A 79 0.34 7.67 -5.50
C ASP A 79 0.02 8.29 -6.88
N PHE A 80 0.88 8.12 -7.87
CA PHE A 80 0.76 8.70 -9.21
C PHE A 80 0.48 10.22 -9.22
N LEU A 81 0.93 10.95 -8.19
CA LEU A 81 0.58 12.37 -7.95
C LEU A 81 0.86 13.30 -9.14
N LYS A 82 1.90 13.00 -9.93
CA LYS A 82 2.31 13.83 -11.08
C LYS A 82 1.79 13.31 -12.42
N CYS A 83 1.02 12.23 -12.40
CA CYS A 83 0.57 11.56 -13.61
C CYS A 83 -0.84 12.01 -14.03
N ALA A 84 -1.18 11.78 -15.29
CA ALA A 84 -2.52 12.00 -15.80
C ALA A 84 -3.53 11.05 -15.11
N PRO A 85 -4.79 11.47 -14.86
CA PRO A 85 -5.80 10.62 -14.20
C PRO A 85 -6.03 9.26 -14.88
N SER A 86 -5.88 9.17 -16.20
CA SER A 86 -6.03 7.94 -16.99
C SER A 86 -4.97 6.87 -16.71
N VAL A 87 -3.89 7.24 -16.02
CA VAL A 87 -2.82 6.30 -15.64
C VAL A 87 -3.35 5.24 -14.66
N LEU A 88 -4.21 5.62 -13.72
CA LEU A 88 -4.83 4.69 -12.78
C LEU A 88 -5.72 3.66 -13.49
N GLU A 89 -6.43 4.07 -14.54
CA GLU A 89 -7.32 3.20 -15.31
C GLU A 89 -6.57 2.00 -15.89
N LYS A 90 -5.36 2.21 -16.41
CA LYS A 90 -4.51 1.12 -16.94
C LYS A 90 -4.18 0.04 -15.91
N VAL A 91 -3.95 0.45 -14.65
CA VAL A 91 -3.62 -0.47 -13.56
C VAL A 91 -4.87 -1.22 -13.11
N VAL A 92 -6.00 -0.53 -12.99
CA VAL A 92 -7.30 -1.13 -12.63
C VAL A 92 -7.76 -2.12 -13.71
N GLU A 93 -7.62 -1.78 -15.00
CA GLU A 93 -7.93 -2.66 -16.14
C GLU A 93 -7.06 -3.93 -16.17
N ALA A 94 -5.86 -3.92 -15.61
CA ALA A 94 -5.03 -5.11 -15.47
C ALA A 94 -5.58 -6.09 -14.41
N ARG A 95 -6.57 -5.68 -13.62
CA ARG A 95 -7.34 -6.48 -12.67
C ARG A 95 -6.48 -7.17 -11.60
N PRO A 96 -5.73 -6.44 -10.76
CA PRO A 96 -5.23 -7.02 -9.51
C PRO A 96 -6.43 -7.43 -8.63
N ASP A 97 -6.24 -8.38 -7.74
CA ASP A 97 -7.29 -8.78 -6.79
C ASP A 97 -7.42 -7.77 -5.63
N VAL A 98 -6.30 -7.16 -5.24
CA VAL A 98 -6.23 -6.11 -4.20
C VAL A 98 -5.37 -4.96 -4.68
N PHE A 99 -5.94 -3.76 -4.64
CA PHE A 99 -5.23 -2.50 -4.91
C PHE A 99 -4.85 -1.84 -3.58
N ASN A 100 -3.56 -1.81 -3.27
CA ASN A 100 -3.03 -1.22 -2.05
C ASN A 100 -2.25 0.07 -2.34
N HIS A 101 -2.50 1.09 -1.54
CA HIS A 101 -1.67 2.29 -1.42
C HIS A 101 -1.67 2.77 0.03
N ASN A 102 -0.51 2.82 0.66
CA ASN A 102 -0.42 3.19 2.07
C ASN A 102 -0.52 4.71 2.29
N LEU A 103 -1.31 5.12 3.27
CA LEU A 103 -1.31 6.50 3.79
C LEU A 103 -0.08 6.78 4.65
N GLU A 104 0.49 5.75 5.28
CA GLU A 104 1.70 5.73 6.11
C GLU A 104 1.57 6.46 7.45
N THR A 105 0.93 7.62 7.51
CA THR A 105 0.78 8.43 8.73
C THR A 105 -0.44 9.35 8.67
N VAL A 106 -0.69 10.09 9.75
CA VAL A 106 -1.78 11.05 9.89
C VAL A 106 -1.51 12.35 9.10
N PRO A 107 -2.55 13.13 8.69
CA PRO A 107 -2.39 14.34 7.88
C PRO A 107 -1.38 15.34 8.43
N GLY A 108 -1.40 15.56 9.75
CA GLY A 108 -0.52 16.53 10.41
C GLY A 108 0.97 16.24 10.30
N LEU A 109 1.33 14.97 10.09
CA LEU A 109 2.73 14.54 9.97
C LEU A 109 3.21 14.39 8.53
N TYR A 110 2.34 14.61 7.53
CA TYR A 110 2.71 14.37 6.12
C TYR A 110 3.90 15.20 5.66
N HIS A 111 3.95 16.49 6.04
CA HIS A 111 5.04 17.37 5.65
C HIS A 111 6.40 16.89 6.17
N GLU A 112 6.44 16.33 7.36
CA GLU A 112 7.66 15.83 8.00
C GLU A 112 8.01 14.40 7.57
N VAL A 113 7.02 13.51 7.48
CA VAL A 113 7.21 12.06 7.27
C VAL A 113 7.20 11.68 5.80
N ARG A 114 6.32 12.31 4.99
CA ARG A 114 6.14 12.07 3.54
C ARG A 114 6.09 13.37 2.74
N PRO A 115 7.13 14.20 2.71
CA PRO A 115 7.08 15.55 2.11
C PRO A 115 6.72 15.53 0.61
N GLY A 116 7.02 14.44 -0.10
CA GLY A 116 6.70 14.26 -1.52
C GLY A 116 5.27 13.82 -1.82
N ALA A 117 4.47 13.44 -0.82
CA ALA A 117 3.11 12.95 -0.98
C ALA A 117 2.04 13.93 -0.49
N ARG A 118 0.77 13.62 -0.73
CA ARG A 118 -0.38 14.42 -0.27
C ARG A 118 -1.46 13.48 0.28
N TYR A 119 -1.87 13.70 1.53
CA TYR A 119 -2.82 12.83 2.24
C TYR A 119 -4.14 12.64 1.48
N PHE A 120 -4.80 13.73 1.13
CA PHE A 120 -6.08 13.66 0.42
C PHE A 120 -5.97 13.13 -1.00
N HIS A 121 -4.80 13.30 -1.65
CA HIS A 121 -4.55 12.68 -2.95
C HIS A 121 -4.46 11.14 -2.82
N SER A 122 -3.77 10.64 -1.80
CA SER A 122 -3.68 9.20 -1.52
C SER A 122 -5.05 8.57 -1.22
N LEU A 123 -5.91 9.27 -0.45
CA LEU A 123 -7.30 8.83 -0.23
C LEU A 123 -8.10 8.83 -1.54
N ARG A 124 -8.02 9.92 -2.30
CA ARG A 124 -8.74 10.04 -3.57
C ARG A 124 -8.32 9.00 -4.60
N LEU A 125 -7.04 8.61 -4.60
CA LEU A 125 -6.52 7.52 -5.43
C LEU A 125 -7.32 6.22 -5.18
N LEU A 126 -7.42 5.79 -3.92
CA LEU A 126 -8.12 4.56 -3.54
C LEU A 126 -9.63 4.67 -3.78
N GLN A 127 -10.23 5.81 -3.48
CA GLN A 127 -11.63 6.07 -3.81
C GLN A 127 -11.88 5.95 -5.31
N ARG A 128 -10.97 6.49 -6.15
CA ARG A 128 -11.07 6.39 -7.60
C ARG A 128 -10.98 4.96 -8.11
N VAL A 129 -10.19 4.09 -7.46
CA VAL A 129 -10.19 2.66 -7.77
C VAL A 129 -11.58 2.05 -7.59
N LYS A 130 -12.27 2.35 -6.48
CA LYS A 130 -13.65 1.86 -6.22
C LYS A 130 -14.67 2.43 -7.22
N GLU A 131 -14.48 3.66 -7.69
CA GLU A 131 -15.33 4.24 -8.73
C GLU A 131 -15.14 3.55 -10.09
N LEU A 132 -13.90 3.12 -10.41
CA LEU A 132 -13.56 2.42 -11.65
C LEU A 132 -13.97 0.94 -11.63
N ASP A 133 -13.74 0.27 -10.50
CA ASP A 133 -14.16 -1.11 -10.28
C ASP A 133 -14.64 -1.31 -8.83
N PRO A 134 -15.95 -1.22 -8.56
CA PRO A 134 -16.51 -1.40 -7.22
C PRO A 134 -16.25 -2.78 -6.60
N THR A 135 -15.90 -3.78 -7.42
CA THR A 135 -15.64 -5.16 -6.97
C THR A 135 -14.20 -5.39 -6.54
N MET A 136 -13.28 -4.50 -6.92
CA MET A 136 -11.87 -4.58 -6.54
C MET A 136 -11.69 -4.24 -5.06
N PHE A 137 -11.00 -5.10 -4.32
CA PHE A 137 -10.65 -4.78 -2.94
C PHE A 137 -9.58 -3.69 -2.88
N THR A 138 -9.80 -2.72 -1.99
CA THR A 138 -8.84 -1.65 -1.71
C THR A 138 -8.24 -1.80 -0.33
N LYS A 139 -6.96 -1.49 -0.21
CA LYS A 139 -6.21 -1.63 1.03
C LYS A 139 -5.37 -0.40 1.30
N SER A 140 -5.21 -0.08 2.57
CA SER A 140 -4.27 0.94 3.01
C SER A 140 -3.62 0.56 4.34
N GLY A 141 -2.51 1.21 4.64
CA GLY A 141 -1.79 1.01 5.89
C GLY A 141 -1.25 2.31 6.47
N ILE A 142 -1.11 2.31 7.79
CA ILE A 142 -0.42 3.36 8.53
C ILE A 142 0.58 2.76 9.51
N MET A 143 1.59 3.53 9.82
CA MET A 143 2.50 3.28 10.94
C MET A 143 2.09 4.16 12.10
N VAL A 144 2.23 3.64 13.32
CA VAL A 144 2.05 4.39 14.58
C VAL A 144 3.39 4.48 15.34
N GLY A 145 3.51 5.49 16.20
CA GLY A 145 4.74 5.80 16.92
C GLY A 145 5.61 6.84 16.20
N LEU A 146 5.04 7.60 15.24
CA LEU A 146 5.68 8.71 14.53
C LEU A 146 5.45 10.08 15.21
N GLY A 147 4.57 10.15 16.24
CA GLY A 147 4.19 11.38 16.96
C GLY A 147 2.72 11.76 16.78
N GLU A 148 1.93 10.88 16.19
CA GLU A 148 0.48 11.06 16.05
C GLU A 148 -0.25 10.86 17.38
N GLU A 149 -1.39 11.53 17.53
CA GLU A 149 -2.33 11.30 18.61
C GLU A 149 -3.33 10.18 18.25
N ARG A 150 -3.82 9.46 19.26
CA ARG A 150 -4.83 8.39 19.06
C ARG A 150 -6.06 8.88 18.30
N ALA A 151 -6.54 10.09 18.63
CA ALA A 151 -7.71 10.67 17.94
C ALA A 151 -7.47 10.85 16.44
N GLN A 152 -6.24 11.22 16.05
CA GLN A 152 -5.86 11.38 14.65
C GLN A 152 -5.84 10.02 13.91
N VAL A 153 -5.38 8.94 14.57
CA VAL A 153 -5.43 7.59 14.00
C VAL A 153 -6.88 7.15 13.76
N LEU A 154 -7.78 7.41 14.73
CA LEU A 154 -9.21 7.10 14.58
C LEU A 154 -9.86 7.91 13.46
N GLN A 155 -9.47 9.18 13.28
CA GLN A 155 -9.93 10.02 12.17
C GLN A 155 -9.44 9.49 10.82
N VAL A 156 -8.19 9.04 10.72
CA VAL A 156 -7.67 8.39 9.49
C VAL A 156 -8.49 7.16 9.13
N MET A 157 -8.94 6.37 10.11
CA MET A 157 -9.83 5.24 9.84
C MET A 157 -11.18 5.69 9.27
N ASP A 158 -11.75 6.81 9.80
CA ASP A 158 -13.00 7.38 9.28
C ASP A 158 -12.82 7.91 7.85
N ASP A 159 -11.73 8.60 7.59
CA ASP A 159 -11.38 9.09 6.26
C ASP A 159 -11.22 7.93 5.26
N MET A 160 -10.54 6.84 5.66
CA MET A 160 -10.41 5.63 4.85
C MET A 160 -11.76 4.99 4.54
N ARG A 161 -12.65 4.88 5.54
CA ARG A 161 -14.00 4.33 5.31
C ARG A 161 -14.85 5.24 4.41
N SER A 162 -14.68 6.55 4.51
CA SER A 162 -15.33 7.52 3.61
C SER A 162 -14.83 7.41 2.16
N ALA A 163 -13.63 6.90 1.95
CA ALA A 163 -13.06 6.57 0.65
C ALA A 163 -13.31 5.11 0.21
N ASP A 164 -14.16 4.37 0.93
CA ASP A 164 -14.54 2.98 0.65
C ASP A 164 -13.36 1.99 0.69
N ILE A 165 -12.38 2.25 1.54
CA ILE A 165 -11.23 1.35 1.69
C ILE A 165 -11.64 0.13 2.52
N ASP A 166 -11.42 -1.07 1.96
CA ASP A 166 -11.89 -2.33 2.53
C ASP A 166 -10.96 -2.87 3.64
N PHE A 167 -9.64 -2.76 3.45
CA PHE A 167 -8.64 -3.41 4.30
C PHE A 167 -7.71 -2.39 4.96
N LEU A 168 -7.38 -2.64 6.23
CA LEU A 168 -6.50 -1.77 7.01
C LEU A 168 -5.37 -2.56 7.68
N THR A 169 -4.14 -2.04 7.54
CA THR A 169 -2.99 -2.52 8.31
C THR A 169 -2.42 -1.40 9.19
N ILE A 170 -2.10 -1.73 10.45
CA ILE A 170 -1.46 -0.80 11.39
C ILE A 170 -0.24 -1.49 12.01
N GLY A 171 0.95 -0.93 11.81
CA GLY A 171 2.20 -1.44 12.35
C GLY A 171 2.96 -0.39 13.16
N GLN A 172 3.87 -0.84 14.02
CA GLN A 172 4.79 0.05 14.72
C GLN A 172 5.84 0.60 13.76
N TYR A 173 6.05 1.89 13.76
CA TYR A 173 7.21 2.48 13.12
C TYR A 173 8.50 2.07 13.82
N LEU A 174 9.46 1.57 13.06
CA LEU A 174 10.79 1.24 13.53
C LEU A 174 11.82 2.05 12.73
N GLN A 175 12.60 2.86 13.42
CA GLN A 175 13.59 3.73 12.80
C GLN A 175 14.72 2.91 12.15
N PRO A 176 14.91 2.98 10.81
CA PRO A 176 15.92 2.16 10.13
C PRO A 176 17.37 2.55 10.50
N THR A 177 17.65 3.84 10.60
CA THR A 177 18.97 4.38 11.01
C THR A 177 18.77 5.70 11.77
N PRO A 178 19.79 6.21 12.50
CA PRO A 178 19.69 7.48 13.23
C PRO A 178 19.38 8.72 12.37
N LYS A 179 19.51 8.61 11.03
CA LYS A 179 19.21 9.69 10.09
C LYS A 179 17.72 9.80 9.72
N HIS A 180 16.95 8.75 9.99
CA HIS A 180 15.52 8.69 9.69
C HIS A 180 14.70 9.38 10.79
N HIS A 181 13.41 9.57 10.51
CA HIS A 181 12.46 10.09 11.51
C HIS A 181 12.58 9.29 12.81
N ARG A 182 12.57 9.98 13.95
CA ARG A 182 12.71 9.32 15.26
C ARG A 182 11.43 8.58 15.63
N VAL A 183 11.58 7.45 16.32
CA VAL A 183 10.44 6.84 17.02
C VAL A 183 10.02 7.78 18.15
N ALA A 184 8.79 8.28 18.08
CA ALA A 184 8.23 9.15 19.11
C ALA A 184 7.68 8.32 20.29
N ASP A 185 7.09 7.15 19.99
CA ASP A 185 6.54 6.25 20.99
C ASP A 185 6.60 4.78 20.52
N PHE A 186 6.74 3.85 21.45
CA PHE A 186 6.53 2.42 21.24
C PHE A 186 5.14 2.05 21.72
N VAL A 187 4.19 1.99 20.79
CA VAL A 187 2.78 1.72 21.06
C VAL A 187 2.61 0.31 21.64
N THR A 188 1.88 0.22 22.75
CA THR A 188 1.71 -1.05 23.44
C THR A 188 0.81 -2.04 22.67
N PRO A 189 0.97 -3.36 22.86
CA PRO A 189 0.08 -4.36 22.24
C PRO A 189 -1.41 -4.15 22.53
N ASP A 190 -1.75 -3.62 23.71
CA ASP A 190 -3.14 -3.35 24.07
C ASP A 190 -3.72 -2.16 23.30
N HIS A 191 -2.91 -1.15 22.98
CA HIS A 191 -3.31 -0.08 22.07
C HIS A 191 -3.53 -0.59 20.64
N PHE A 192 -2.69 -1.51 20.14
CA PHE A 192 -2.91 -2.16 18.85
C PHE A 192 -4.24 -2.93 18.83
N LYS A 193 -4.56 -3.71 19.87
CA LYS A 193 -5.88 -4.37 20.01
C LYS A 193 -7.04 -3.38 20.04
N ALA A 194 -6.85 -2.22 20.67
CA ALA A 194 -7.86 -1.17 20.69
C ALA A 194 -8.06 -0.54 19.30
N TYR A 195 -7.00 -0.35 18.52
CA TYR A 195 -7.10 0.08 17.11
C TYR A 195 -7.79 -0.98 16.24
N GLU A 196 -7.41 -2.25 16.39
CA GLU A 196 -8.06 -3.36 15.68
C GLU A 196 -9.56 -3.40 15.94
N LYS A 197 -9.97 -3.36 17.22
CA LYS A 197 -11.38 -3.32 17.62
C LYS A 197 -12.12 -2.12 17.06
N ALA A 198 -11.49 -0.93 17.08
CA ALA A 198 -12.08 0.27 16.51
C ALA A 198 -12.27 0.15 14.99
N ALA A 199 -11.28 -0.38 14.28
CA ALA A 199 -11.35 -0.58 12.83
C ALA A 199 -12.46 -1.58 12.44
N TRP A 200 -12.59 -2.71 13.15
CA TRP A 200 -13.73 -3.63 12.95
C TRP A 200 -15.07 -2.92 13.19
N GLY A 201 -15.18 -2.13 14.25
CA GLY A 201 -16.38 -1.34 14.56
C GLY A 201 -16.72 -0.28 13.50
N LYS A 202 -15.74 0.17 12.71
CA LYS A 202 -15.92 1.12 11.60
C LYS A 202 -16.27 0.43 10.26
N GLY A 203 -16.29 -0.90 10.22
CA GLY A 203 -16.72 -1.68 9.05
C GLY A 203 -15.62 -1.99 8.04
N PHE A 204 -14.35 -2.01 8.44
CA PHE A 204 -13.33 -2.62 7.59
C PHE A 204 -13.57 -4.12 7.46
N LEU A 205 -13.36 -4.68 6.27
CA LEU A 205 -13.56 -6.10 5.97
C LEU A 205 -12.39 -6.97 6.42
N MET A 206 -11.21 -6.38 6.59
CA MET A 206 -10.00 -7.03 7.08
C MET A 206 -9.15 -6.02 7.83
N VAL A 207 -8.66 -6.43 9.00
CA VAL A 207 -7.81 -5.59 9.85
C VAL A 207 -6.64 -6.41 10.38
N SER A 208 -5.44 -5.88 10.25
CA SER A 208 -4.24 -6.39 10.92
C SER A 208 -3.57 -5.26 11.67
N ALA A 209 -3.56 -5.33 13.00
CA ALA A 209 -3.01 -4.27 13.85
C ALA A 209 -2.16 -4.90 14.97
N THR A 210 -0.86 -5.02 14.71
CA THR A 210 0.14 -5.51 15.68
C THR A 210 1.45 -4.73 15.52
N PRO A 211 2.34 -4.74 16.52
CA PRO A 211 3.64 -4.08 16.38
C PRO A 211 4.45 -4.55 15.18
N LEU A 212 4.31 -5.80 14.76
CA LEU A 212 5.06 -6.39 13.64
C LEU A 212 4.29 -6.39 12.32
N THR A 213 3.04 -5.92 12.29
CA THR A 213 2.26 -5.82 11.05
C THR A 213 3.00 -4.96 10.01
N ARG A 214 3.02 -5.47 8.79
CA ARG A 214 3.46 -4.76 7.58
C ARG A 214 2.41 -5.00 6.49
N SER A 215 2.33 -4.14 5.49
CA SER A 215 1.30 -4.24 4.43
C SER A 215 1.33 -5.57 3.68
N SER A 216 2.48 -6.23 3.57
CA SER A 216 2.62 -7.54 2.91
C SER A 216 2.65 -8.74 3.88
N TYR A 217 2.72 -8.52 5.21
CA TYR A 217 2.86 -9.59 6.19
C TYR A 217 1.52 -10.31 6.38
N HIS A 218 1.49 -11.62 6.16
CA HIS A 218 0.29 -12.48 6.19
C HIS A 218 -0.87 -12.05 5.28
N ALA A 219 -0.62 -11.21 4.28
CA ALA A 219 -1.66 -10.72 3.37
C ALA A 219 -2.43 -11.85 2.67
N GLY A 220 -1.75 -12.97 2.33
CA GLY A 220 -2.38 -14.13 1.74
C GLY A 220 -3.32 -14.89 2.67
N ASP A 221 -2.94 -15.05 3.94
CA ASP A 221 -3.76 -15.75 4.94
C ASP A 221 -5.03 -14.96 5.26
N ASP A 222 -4.89 -13.63 5.36
CA ASP A 222 -5.98 -12.72 5.64
C ASP A 222 -6.98 -12.69 4.46
N PHE A 223 -6.48 -12.65 3.22
CA PHE A 223 -7.33 -12.69 2.03
C PHE A 223 -8.03 -14.04 1.84
N ALA A 224 -7.36 -15.16 2.15
CA ALA A 224 -7.95 -16.50 2.08
C ALA A 224 -9.11 -16.67 3.06
N ARG A 225 -9.03 -16.08 4.26
CA ARG A 225 -10.14 -16.08 5.25
C ARG A 225 -11.36 -15.34 4.72
N LEU A 226 -11.18 -14.21 4.05
CA LEU A 226 -12.29 -13.44 3.49
C LEU A 226 -13.05 -14.21 2.40
N ARG A 227 -12.34 -14.99 1.56
CA ARG A 227 -12.97 -15.81 0.50
C ARG A 227 -13.69 -17.06 1.04
N ALA A 228 -13.44 -17.45 2.29
CA ALA A 228 -14.05 -18.61 2.93
C ALA A 228 -15.35 -18.27 3.68
N CYS A 229 -15.67 -16.98 3.85
CA CYS A 229 -16.93 -16.48 4.42
C CYS A 229 -17.92 -16.12 3.31
#